data_d3203bdcd44f5b647b2ab90ce6183cec
#
_entry.id   d3203bdcd44f5b647b2ab90ce6183cec
#
_cell.length_a   1.000
_cell.length_b   1.000
_cell.length_c   1.000
_cell.angle_alpha   90.00
_cell.angle_beta   90.00
_cell.angle_gamma   90.00
#
_symmetry.space_group_name_H-M   'P 1'
#
loop_
_entity.id
_entity.type
_entity.pdbx_description
1 polymer ?
#
loop_
_entity_poly.entity_id
_entity_poly.type
_entity_poly.pdbx_seq_one_letter_code
_entity_poly.pdbx_strand_id
1 'polypeptide(L)'
;MVNQKEGFDCPGCAWPDPEHRTAFEFCENGAKAVADEAMQAKVTPEFLRNKSVQALAEMSDYELNNLGRISHPVYLSADSSMYEPISWDDAFNKIASALNACSNPDRAVFYTSGRTSNEAAFLYQAFVRAFGTNNLPDCSNMCHESSGKGLGQTIGIGKGTVSLEDFNHADTILVIGQNPGTNHPRMLTALRDAKNNGARIIHVNPLPEAGLSRFKHPQDYMKVQLKTTKLADLHLPVRIGGDAALLKGLIKIQLEANAVDQDFIDKKTEGFEAMASAARSVSWDDILRDSGLERGDIEKAGHMLSNSKATIACWAMGLTQHRNGVAVIQEVVNLLLMNGHVGRKGAGFCPVRGHSNVQGDRTVGIWEAPSEAFLDRMETGLGFEIPRHHGHDVVHAIEACLLYTSPSPRDRG
;
A
#
# COMPACT_ATOMS: atom_id res chain seq x y z
N MET A 1 -7.66 -26.91 10.61
CA MET A 1 -8.72 -25.95 10.90
C MET A 1 -8.50 -24.74 10.02
N VAL A 2 -9.51 -24.27 9.35
CA VAL A 2 -9.39 -23.18 8.37
C VAL A 2 -9.32 -21.83 9.07
N ASN A 3 -9.81 -21.75 10.31
CA ASN A 3 -9.82 -20.55 11.13
C ASN A 3 -9.44 -20.89 12.56
N GLN A 4 -8.55 -20.12 13.15
CA GLN A 4 -8.29 -20.18 14.58
C GLN A 4 -9.42 -19.41 15.30
N LYS A 5 -9.65 -19.68 16.59
CA LYS A 5 -10.73 -19.06 17.37
C LYS A 5 -10.66 -17.54 17.33
N GLU A 6 -9.46 -16.99 17.29
CA GLU A 6 -9.19 -15.54 17.25
C GLU A 6 -8.67 -15.08 15.87
N GLY A 7 -8.75 -15.94 14.85
CA GLY A 7 -8.16 -15.72 13.53
C GLY A 7 -6.65 -16.01 13.52
N PHE A 8 -6.01 -15.68 12.44
CA PHE A 8 -4.55 -15.73 12.30
C PHE A 8 -4.06 -14.48 11.59
N ASP A 9 -2.91 -14.00 11.98
CA ASP A 9 -2.26 -12.87 11.31
C ASP A 9 -1.74 -13.31 9.95
N CYS A 10 -2.16 -12.62 8.92
CA CYS A 10 -1.77 -12.89 7.55
C CYS A 10 -0.78 -11.82 7.06
N PRO A 11 0.39 -12.21 6.55
CA PRO A 11 1.36 -11.25 6.03
C PRO A 11 1.00 -10.72 4.63
N GLY A 12 -0.19 -11.04 4.10
CA GLY A 12 -0.57 -10.76 2.72
C GLY A 12 -0.81 -9.29 2.43
N CYS A 13 -1.82 -8.70 3.05
CA CYS A 13 -2.21 -7.30 2.81
C CYS A 13 -2.71 -6.62 4.08
N ALA A 14 -2.93 -5.29 3.99
CA ALA A 14 -3.38 -4.48 5.12
C ALA A 14 -4.91 -4.34 5.24
N TRP A 15 -5.70 -5.14 4.51
CA TRP A 15 -7.15 -5.08 4.65
C TRP A 15 -7.57 -5.64 6.01
N PRO A 16 -8.39 -4.91 6.80
CA PRO A 16 -8.74 -5.33 8.16
C PRO A 16 -9.71 -6.51 8.15
N ASP A 17 -9.72 -7.22 9.27
CA ASP A 17 -10.76 -8.19 9.59
C ASP A 17 -12.00 -7.48 10.16
N PRO A 18 -13.22 -8.03 9.96
CA PRO A 18 -14.43 -7.50 10.57
C PRO A 18 -14.43 -7.73 12.10
N GLU A 19 -15.09 -6.82 12.83
CA GLU A 19 -15.25 -6.95 14.28
C GLU A 19 -16.03 -8.21 14.68
N HIS A 20 -17.03 -8.57 13.87
CA HIS A 20 -17.84 -9.76 14.07
C HIS A 20 -17.52 -10.81 13.01
N ARG A 21 -16.70 -11.78 13.39
CA ARG A 21 -16.23 -12.85 12.50
C ARG A 21 -17.20 -14.03 12.47
N THR A 22 -17.38 -14.61 11.30
CA THR A 22 -18.02 -15.93 11.18
C THR A 22 -16.98 -17.05 11.22
N ALA A 23 -17.40 -18.29 11.53
CA ALA A 23 -16.50 -19.43 11.61
C ALA A 23 -15.81 -19.78 10.28
N PHE A 24 -16.30 -19.25 9.16
CA PHE A 24 -15.79 -19.52 7.81
C PHE A 24 -15.21 -18.24 7.15
N GLU A 25 -15.05 -17.16 7.89
CA GLU A 25 -14.53 -15.93 7.34
C GLU A 25 -13.00 -15.95 7.29
N PHE A 26 -12.44 -16.01 6.09
CA PHE A 26 -11.01 -15.96 5.84
C PHE A 26 -10.74 -15.52 4.39
N CYS A 27 -9.52 -15.08 4.12
CA CYS A 27 -9.03 -14.87 2.77
C CYS A 27 -8.28 -16.13 2.32
N GLU A 28 -8.63 -16.67 1.17
CA GLU A 28 -7.99 -17.89 0.62
C GLU A 28 -6.50 -17.66 0.36
N ASN A 29 -6.14 -16.48 -0.17
CA ASN A 29 -4.73 -16.10 -0.38
C ASN A 29 -3.98 -15.95 0.95
N GLY A 30 -4.63 -15.39 1.98
CA GLY A 30 -4.06 -15.30 3.32
C GLY A 30 -3.86 -16.66 3.97
N ALA A 31 -4.86 -17.54 3.86
CA ALA A 31 -4.74 -18.90 4.36
C ALA A 31 -3.60 -19.68 3.67
N LYS A 32 -3.45 -19.51 2.34
CA LYS A 32 -2.34 -20.07 1.60
C LYS A 32 -0.99 -19.50 2.07
N ALA A 33 -0.87 -18.20 2.23
CA ALA A 33 0.37 -17.56 2.70
C ALA A 33 0.80 -18.08 4.07
N VAL A 34 -0.15 -18.19 5.02
CA VAL A 34 0.13 -18.76 6.35
C VAL A 34 0.51 -20.25 6.25
N ALA A 35 -0.15 -21.03 5.39
CA ALA A 35 0.20 -22.43 5.16
C ALA A 35 1.60 -22.57 4.55
N ASP A 36 1.98 -21.72 3.61
CA ASP A 36 3.30 -21.71 3.00
C ASP A 36 4.39 -21.35 4.03
N GLU A 37 4.12 -20.39 4.92
CA GLU A 37 5.07 -20.05 6.00
C GLU A 37 5.20 -21.16 7.04
N ALA A 38 4.14 -21.87 7.34
CA ALA A 38 4.10 -22.95 8.34
C ALA A 38 4.45 -24.33 7.76
N MET A 39 4.86 -24.42 6.48
CA MET A 39 5.15 -25.72 5.85
C MET A 39 6.32 -26.43 6.55
N GLN A 40 6.21 -27.76 6.64
CA GLN A 40 7.24 -28.59 7.27
C GLN A 40 8.39 -28.97 6.33
N ALA A 41 8.17 -28.87 5.03
CA ALA A 41 9.20 -29.11 4.02
C ALA A 41 10.36 -28.09 4.20
N LYS A 42 11.59 -28.58 4.04
CA LYS A 42 12.80 -27.80 4.27
C LYS A 42 13.78 -27.96 3.12
N VAL A 43 14.35 -26.86 2.71
CA VAL A 43 15.53 -26.85 1.85
C VAL A 43 16.73 -27.13 2.76
N THR A 44 17.25 -28.36 2.67
CA THR A 44 18.33 -28.83 3.55
C THR A 44 19.70 -28.49 2.95
N PRO A 45 20.77 -28.49 3.78
CA PRO A 45 22.15 -28.35 3.29
C PRO A 45 22.51 -29.37 2.20
N GLU A 46 22.06 -30.60 2.32
CA GLU A 46 22.31 -31.64 1.35
C GLU A 46 21.67 -31.32 -0.02
N PHE A 47 20.41 -30.84 0.00
CA PHE A 47 19.73 -30.43 -1.24
C PHE A 47 20.53 -29.33 -1.96
N LEU A 48 21.00 -28.32 -1.24
CA LEU A 48 21.74 -27.18 -1.80
C LEU A 48 23.13 -27.58 -2.34
N ARG A 49 23.78 -28.58 -1.77
CA ARG A 49 25.05 -29.12 -2.30
C ARG A 49 24.88 -29.87 -3.61
N ASN A 50 23.65 -30.28 -3.94
CA ASN A 50 23.33 -31.07 -5.13
C ASN A 50 22.56 -30.29 -6.23
N LYS A 51 22.31 -29.00 -6.01
CA LYS A 51 21.59 -28.16 -6.96
C LYS A 51 22.36 -26.87 -7.23
N SER A 52 22.77 -26.67 -8.49
CA SER A 52 23.40 -25.39 -8.87
C SER A 52 22.39 -24.24 -8.86
N VAL A 53 22.91 -23.02 -8.74
CA VAL A 53 22.11 -21.78 -8.86
C VAL A 53 21.37 -21.73 -10.18
N GLN A 54 22.03 -22.16 -11.28
CA GLN A 54 21.40 -22.22 -12.58
C GLN A 54 20.24 -23.23 -12.62
N ALA A 55 20.41 -24.41 -12.04
CA ALA A 55 19.34 -25.41 -11.98
C ALA A 55 18.16 -24.96 -11.12
N LEU A 56 18.41 -24.13 -10.08
CA LEU A 56 17.35 -23.49 -9.30
C LEU A 56 16.67 -22.37 -10.10
N ALA A 57 17.39 -21.61 -10.89
CA ALA A 57 16.85 -20.54 -11.72
C ALA A 57 15.96 -21.04 -12.88
N GLU A 58 16.12 -22.29 -13.29
CA GLU A 58 15.27 -22.96 -14.28
C GLU A 58 13.95 -23.45 -13.71
N MET A 59 13.80 -23.53 -12.38
CA MET A 59 12.56 -23.90 -11.72
C MET A 59 11.57 -22.73 -11.70
N SER A 60 10.28 -23.03 -11.83
CA SER A 60 9.23 -22.05 -11.64
C SER A 60 9.12 -21.62 -10.17
N ASP A 61 8.56 -20.42 -9.93
CA ASP A 61 8.31 -19.88 -8.57
C ASP A 61 7.48 -20.86 -7.73
N TYR A 62 6.53 -21.57 -8.36
CA TYR A 62 5.71 -22.58 -7.71
C TYR A 62 6.54 -23.79 -7.24
N GLU A 63 7.45 -24.28 -8.07
CA GLU A 63 8.34 -25.39 -7.73
C GLU A 63 9.30 -24.98 -6.62
N LEU A 64 9.92 -23.77 -6.73
CA LEU A 64 10.80 -23.25 -5.69
C LEU A 64 10.09 -23.11 -4.34
N ASN A 65 8.86 -22.57 -4.33
CA ASN A 65 8.08 -22.45 -3.11
C ASN A 65 7.79 -23.81 -2.45
N ASN A 66 7.50 -24.84 -3.26
CA ASN A 66 7.21 -26.19 -2.78
C ASN A 66 8.42 -26.97 -2.27
N LEU A 67 9.65 -26.50 -2.50
CA LEU A 67 10.84 -27.08 -1.88
C LEU A 67 10.84 -26.92 -0.36
N GLY A 68 10.17 -25.91 0.13
CA GLY A 68 10.05 -25.62 1.56
C GLY A 68 10.90 -24.45 2.03
N ARG A 69 11.06 -24.35 3.36
CA ARG A 69 11.77 -23.26 4.02
C ARG A 69 13.26 -23.51 4.07
N ILE A 70 14.07 -22.48 3.79
CA ILE A 70 15.53 -22.52 3.99
C ILE A 70 15.80 -22.70 5.49
N SER A 71 16.51 -23.76 5.86
CA SER A 71 16.66 -24.17 7.24
C SER A 71 18.02 -23.80 7.87
N HIS A 72 18.97 -23.32 7.07
CA HIS A 72 20.31 -22.95 7.51
C HIS A 72 20.78 -21.70 6.76
N PRO A 73 21.69 -20.90 7.34
CA PRO A 73 22.37 -19.86 6.60
C PRO A 73 23.15 -20.47 5.43
N VAL A 74 23.11 -19.79 4.30
CA VAL A 74 23.81 -20.24 3.08
C VAL A 74 24.62 -19.11 2.51
N TYR A 75 25.73 -19.45 1.89
CA TYR A 75 26.64 -18.52 1.25
C TYR A 75 26.95 -18.97 -0.19
N LEU A 76 26.97 -18.04 -1.12
CA LEU A 76 27.44 -18.26 -2.48
C LEU A 76 28.73 -17.47 -2.67
N SER A 77 29.86 -18.16 -2.79
CA SER A 77 31.13 -17.51 -3.12
C SER A 77 31.16 -17.11 -4.60
N ALA A 78 31.99 -16.12 -4.93
CA ALA A 78 32.09 -15.60 -6.31
C ALA A 78 32.51 -16.68 -7.33
N ASP A 79 33.25 -17.69 -6.88
CA ASP A 79 33.79 -18.76 -7.72
C ASP A 79 32.96 -20.04 -7.69
N SER A 80 31.82 -20.05 -6.95
CA SER A 80 30.95 -21.21 -6.82
C SER A 80 29.65 -21.04 -7.59
N SER A 81 29.17 -22.14 -8.17
CA SER A 81 27.82 -22.24 -8.74
C SER A 81 26.80 -22.89 -7.77
N MET A 82 27.25 -23.19 -6.54
CA MET A 82 26.46 -23.90 -5.54
C MET A 82 26.39 -23.10 -4.24
N TYR A 83 25.22 -23.09 -3.60
CA TYR A 83 25.10 -22.56 -2.24
C TYR A 83 25.77 -23.48 -1.23
N GLU A 84 26.59 -22.92 -0.38
CA GLU A 84 27.25 -23.62 0.70
C GLU A 84 26.59 -23.27 2.03
N PRO A 85 26.07 -24.24 2.79
CA PRO A 85 25.61 -24.02 4.14
C PRO A 85 26.79 -23.60 5.04
N ILE A 86 26.56 -22.56 5.84
CA ILE A 86 27.55 -22.05 6.81
C ILE A 86 26.93 -22.00 8.20
N SER A 87 27.76 -21.86 9.23
CA SER A 87 27.29 -21.63 10.59
C SER A 87 26.71 -20.21 10.74
N TRP A 88 25.88 -19.99 11.74
CA TRP A 88 25.41 -18.64 12.09
C TRP A 88 26.59 -17.72 12.47
N ASP A 89 27.59 -18.23 13.19
CA ASP A 89 28.79 -17.47 13.55
C ASP A 89 29.57 -17.02 12.30
N ASP A 90 29.74 -17.91 11.33
CA ASP A 90 30.39 -17.57 10.07
C ASP A 90 29.56 -16.54 9.27
N ALA A 91 28.24 -16.67 9.27
CA ALA A 91 27.36 -15.71 8.60
C ALA A 91 27.49 -14.33 9.25
N PHE A 92 27.41 -14.24 10.57
CA PHE A 92 27.60 -12.98 11.31
C PHE A 92 28.98 -12.38 11.12
N ASN A 93 30.04 -13.20 11.16
CA ASN A 93 31.39 -12.73 10.92
C ASN A 93 31.57 -12.16 9.50
N LYS A 94 31.00 -12.80 8.48
CA LYS A 94 31.02 -12.30 7.12
C LYS A 94 30.27 -10.97 6.97
N ILE A 95 29.08 -10.86 7.56
CA ILE A 95 28.27 -9.62 7.56
C ILE A 95 29.02 -8.50 8.28
N ALA A 96 29.52 -8.76 9.48
CA ALA A 96 30.28 -7.79 10.26
C ALA A 96 31.54 -7.32 9.52
N SER A 97 32.27 -8.24 8.91
CA SER A 97 33.47 -7.91 8.12
C SER A 97 33.13 -7.02 6.95
N ALA A 98 32.06 -7.31 6.22
CA ALA A 98 31.60 -6.51 5.09
C ALA A 98 31.15 -5.09 5.52
N LEU A 99 30.41 -4.99 6.61
CA LEU A 99 29.96 -3.70 7.15
C LEU A 99 31.13 -2.87 7.70
N ASN A 100 32.05 -3.48 8.42
CA ASN A 100 33.23 -2.80 8.96
C ASN A 100 34.22 -2.39 7.88
N ALA A 101 34.18 -2.98 6.71
CA ALA A 101 34.98 -2.56 5.57
C ALA A 101 34.43 -1.28 4.90
N CYS A 102 33.22 -0.84 5.24
CA CYS A 102 32.69 0.44 4.76
C CYS A 102 33.50 1.58 5.39
N SER A 103 34.04 2.49 4.55
CA SER A 103 34.80 3.65 5.03
C SER A 103 33.94 4.66 5.82
N ASN A 104 32.63 4.60 5.67
CA ASN A 104 31.62 5.39 6.35
C ASN A 104 30.34 4.53 6.49
N PRO A 105 29.66 4.47 7.64
CA PRO A 105 28.40 3.76 7.80
C PRO A 105 27.31 4.14 6.79
N ASP A 106 27.28 5.40 6.33
CA ASP A 106 26.31 5.87 5.34
C ASP A 106 26.52 5.29 3.92
N ARG A 107 27.56 4.51 3.70
CA ARG A 107 27.73 3.73 2.47
C ARG A 107 26.94 2.41 2.46
N ALA A 108 26.38 2.03 3.59
CA ALA A 108 25.49 0.91 3.69
C ALA A 108 24.03 1.37 3.68
N VAL A 109 23.17 0.59 3.02
CA VAL A 109 21.72 0.83 2.95
C VAL A 109 21.01 -0.43 3.46
N PHE A 110 20.04 -0.23 4.34
CA PHE A 110 19.33 -1.30 5.04
C PHE A 110 17.85 -1.26 4.69
N TYR A 111 17.42 -2.11 3.78
CA TYR A 111 16.04 -2.17 3.33
C TYR A 111 15.25 -3.25 4.06
N THR A 112 13.99 -2.96 4.39
CA THR A 112 13.04 -3.95 4.87
C THR A 112 11.68 -3.79 4.21
N SER A 113 10.93 -4.89 4.18
CA SER A 113 9.57 -4.94 3.66
C SER A 113 8.55 -4.64 4.77
N GLY A 114 7.44 -4.01 4.44
CA GLY A 114 6.30 -3.78 5.33
C GLY A 114 5.54 -5.05 5.77
N ARG A 115 6.15 -6.21 5.69
CA ARG A 115 5.63 -7.49 6.21
C ARG A 115 6.40 -7.99 7.42
N THR A 116 7.42 -7.28 7.83
CA THR A 116 8.25 -7.60 9.00
C THR A 116 7.43 -7.40 10.27
N SER A 117 7.59 -8.27 11.28
CA SER A 117 6.95 -8.07 12.58
C SER A 117 7.53 -6.84 13.29
N ASN A 118 6.77 -6.23 14.19
CA ASN A 118 7.22 -5.04 14.93
C ASN A 118 8.50 -5.31 15.73
N GLU A 119 8.63 -6.50 16.33
CA GLU A 119 9.78 -6.89 17.11
C GLU A 119 11.04 -7.00 16.24
N ALA A 120 10.93 -7.68 15.10
CA ALA A 120 12.05 -7.81 14.17
C ALA A 120 12.41 -6.45 13.53
N ALA A 121 11.43 -5.63 13.18
CA ALA A 121 11.64 -4.29 12.63
C ALA A 121 12.33 -3.37 13.66
N PHE A 122 11.90 -3.42 14.92
CA PHE A 122 12.54 -2.66 16.01
C PHE A 122 14.01 -3.07 16.21
N LEU A 123 14.29 -4.36 16.30
CA LEU A 123 15.66 -4.86 16.44
C LEU A 123 16.51 -4.48 15.22
N TYR A 124 15.96 -4.59 14.04
CA TYR A 124 16.66 -4.25 12.81
C TYR A 124 17.05 -2.77 12.75
N GLN A 125 16.11 -1.86 13.04
CA GLN A 125 16.40 -0.43 13.05
C GLN A 125 17.39 -0.05 14.19
N ALA A 126 17.30 -0.71 15.35
CA ALA A 126 18.25 -0.49 16.44
C ALA A 126 19.68 -0.92 16.05
N PHE A 127 19.82 -2.07 15.38
CA PHE A 127 21.08 -2.54 14.82
C PHE A 127 21.67 -1.54 13.81
N VAL A 128 20.85 -1.03 12.87
CA VAL A 128 21.28 -0.08 11.85
C VAL A 128 21.78 1.22 12.47
N ARG A 129 21.09 1.72 13.49
CA ARG A 129 21.51 2.93 14.19
C ARG A 129 22.74 2.72 15.06
N ALA A 130 22.88 1.54 15.68
CA ALA A 130 24.12 1.16 16.38
C ALA A 130 25.31 1.03 15.42
N PHE A 131 25.09 0.62 14.17
CA PHE A 131 26.11 0.63 13.13
C PHE A 131 26.52 2.05 12.72
N GLY A 132 25.68 3.05 12.92
CA GLY A 132 26.01 4.47 12.74
C GLY A 132 25.34 5.15 11.55
N THR A 133 24.21 4.65 11.04
CA THR A 133 23.48 5.27 9.94
C THR A 133 21.98 5.30 10.15
N ASN A 134 21.28 6.22 9.48
CA ASN A 134 19.83 6.26 9.33
C ASN A 134 19.36 5.83 7.93
N ASN A 135 20.20 5.20 7.12
CA ASN A 135 19.84 4.71 5.80
C ASN A 135 18.91 3.50 5.89
N LEU A 136 17.66 3.79 6.22
CA LEU A 136 16.57 2.83 6.41
C LEU A 136 15.43 3.09 5.42
N PRO A 137 15.68 3.01 4.08
CA PRO A 137 14.60 3.05 3.11
C PRO A 137 13.67 1.87 3.31
N ASP A 138 12.38 2.10 3.10
CA ASP A 138 11.39 1.05 3.19
C ASP A 138 10.36 1.09 2.07
N CYS A 139 9.49 0.10 2.01
CA CYS A 139 8.47 0.01 0.96
C CYS A 139 7.44 1.15 1.01
N SER A 140 7.26 1.86 2.13
CA SER A 140 6.29 2.95 2.21
C SER A 140 6.64 4.13 1.32
N ASN A 141 7.93 4.38 1.07
CA ASN A 141 8.35 5.41 0.11
C ASN A 141 7.78 5.15 -1.29
N MET A 142 7.70 3.89 -1.72
CA MET A 142 7.16 3.49 -3.03
C MET A 142 5.66 3.21 -3.02
N CYS A 143 5.06 3.05 -1.86
CA CYS A 143 3.67 2.60 -1.70
C CYS A 143 2.73 3.79 -1.48
N HIS A 144 2.70 4.35 -0.29
CA HIS A 144 1.73 5.34 0.15
C HIS A 144 2.35 6.59 0.81
N GLU A 145 3.62 6.89 0.52
CA GLU A 145 4.26 8.12 0.98
C GLU A 145 3.46 9.36 0.52
N SER A 146 3.04 9.38 -0.75
CA SER A 146 2.19 10.46 -1.29
C SER A 146 0.87 10.59 -0.54
N SER A 147 0.26 9.48 -0.10
CA SER A 147 -0.95 9.51 0.73
C SER A 147 -0.67 10.14 2.08
N GLY A 148 0.44 9.73 2.73
CA GLY A 148 0.85 10.30 4.01
C GLY A 148 1.08 11.80 3.93
N LYS A 149 1.81 12.27 2.90
CA LYS A 149 2.09 13.69 2.66
C LYS A 149 0.82 14.47 2.29
N GLY A 150 0.04 13.98 1.33
CA GLY A 150 -1.18 14.64 0.86
C GLY A 150 -2.23 14.81 1.97
N LEU A 151 -2.53 13.73 2.70
CA LEU A 151 -3.47 13.76 3.82
C LEU A 151 -2.92 14.58 5.00
N GLY A 152 -1.63 14.45 5.33
CA GLY A 152 -0.99 15.22 6.41
C GLY A 152 -1.06 16.73 6.18
N GLN A 153 -0.88 17.18 4.94
CA GLN A 153 -0.94 18.59 4.56
C GLN A 153 -2.37 19.16 4.50
N THR A 154 -3.37 18.31 4.36
CA THR A 154 -4.77 18.74 4.18
C THR A 154 -5.63 18.52 5.42
N ILE A 155 -5.60 17.32 6.01
CA ILE A 155 -6.42 16.97 7.18
C ILE A 155 -5.60 16.77 8.46
N GLY A 156 -4.29 17.02 8.41
CA GLY A 156 -3.39 16.95 9.56
C GLY A 156 -2.96 15.53 9.96
N ILE A 157 -3.43 14.49 9.31
CA ILE A 157 -3.09 13.10 9.61
C ILE A 157 -2.93 12.25 8.35
N GLY A 158 -1.79 11.60 8.19
CA GLY A 158 -1.48 10.74 7.03
C GLY A 158 -2.16 9.36 7.06
N LYS A 159 -3.37 9.26 7.59
CA LYS A 159 -4.11 8.00 7.83
C LYS A 159 -5.50 8.06 7.20
N GLY A 160 -6.10 6.88 6.97
CA GLY A 160 -7.51 6.77 6.62
C GLY A 160 -8.43 7.26 7.75
N THR A 161 -9.64 7.65 7.40
CA THR A 161 -10.63 8.21 8.35
C THR A 161 -11.88 7.35 8.47
N VAL A 162 -11.91 6.18 7.84
CA VAL A 162 -13.03 5.23 7.85
C VAL A 162 -12.63 3.91 8.51
N SER A 163 -13.59 3.26 9.13
CA SER A 163 -13.54 1.88 9.58
C SER A 163 -14.07 0.94 8.49
N LEU A 164 -13.91 -0.38 8.67
CA LEU A 164 -14.53 -1.37 7.79
C LEU A 164 -16.07 -1.30 7.84
N GLU A 165 -16.62 -1.01 9.01
CA GLU A 165 -18.06 -0.88 9.22
C GLU A 165 -18.67 0.29 8.44
N ASP A 166 -17.92 1.37 8.20
CA ASP A 166 -18.39 2.52 7.42
C ASP A 166 -18.81 2.13 5.99
N PHE A 167 -18.21 1.09 5.42
CA PHE A 167 -18.59 0.61 4.08
C PHE A 167 -20.06 0.20 4.01
N ASN A 168 -20.63 -0.33 5.10
CA ASN A 168 -22.03 -0.73 5.18
C ASN A 168 -23.01 0.46 5.18
N HIS A 169 -22.51 1.68 5.37
CA HIS A 169 -23.30 2.92 5.50
C HIS A 169 -23.01 3.93 4.38
N ALA A 170 -22.12 3.59 3.45
CA ALA A 170 -21.81 4.44 2.32
C ALA A 170 -22.93 4.43 1.26
N ASP A 171 -23.25 5.60 0.71
CA ASP A 171 -24.14 5.73 -0.45
C ASP A 171 -23.35 5.58 -1.76
N THR A 172 -22.12 6.10 -1.77
CA THR A 172 -21.23 6.01 -2.93
C THR A 172 -19.82 5.64 -2.49
N ILE A 173 -19.21 4.71 -3.20
CA ILE A 173 -17.81 4.33 -2.99
C ILE A 173 -17.05 4.60 -4.29
N LEU A 174 -16.04 5.46 -4.21
CA LEU A 174 -15.14 5.78 -5.31
C LEU A 174 -13.87 4.95 -5.15
N VAL A 175 -13.57 4.07 -6.09
CA VAL A 175 -12.39 3.20 -6.10
C VAL A 175 -11.46 3.67 -7.22
N ILE A 176 -10.31 4.26 -6.88
CA ILE A 176 -9.41 4.91 -7.83
C ILE A 176 -8.04 4.23 -7.83
N GLY A 177 -7.55 3.85 -9.00
CA GLY A 177 -6.20 3.31 -9.17
C GLY A 177 -5.93 2.07 -8.32
N GLN A 178 -6.94 1.18 -8.19
CA GLN A 178 -6.87 0.00 -7.35
C GLN A 178 -7.49 -1.21 -8.04
N ASN A 179 -6.83 -2.37 -7.87
CA ASN A 179 -7.36 -3.68 -8.20
C ASN A 179 -7.58 -4.51 -6.93
N PRO A 180 -8.73 -4.37 -6.25
CA PRO A 180 -8.96 -5.08 -4.99
C PRO A 180 -8.99 -6.60 -5.16
N GLY A 181 -9.46 -7.10 -6.31
CA GLY A 181 -9.51 -8.54 -6.58
C GLY A 181 -8.16 -9.22 -6.52
N THR A 182 -7.11 -8.54 -6.95
CA THR A 182 -5.73 -9.05 -6.90
C THR A 182 -5.04 -8.73 -5.59
N ASN A 183 -5.16 -7.48 -5.11
CA ASN A 183 -4.31 -6.98 -4.02
C ASN A 183 -4.97 -7.03 -2.64
N HIS A 184 -6.31 -6.97 -2.59
CA HIS A 184 -7.09 -6.93 -1.34
C HIS A 184 -8.39 -7.75 -1.48
N PRO A 185 -8.32 -9.08 -1.65
CA PRO A 185 -9.47 -9.90 -2.05
C PRO A 185 -10.68 -9.74 -1.13
N ARG A 186 -10.47 -9.59 0.17
CA ARG A 186 -11.57 -9.40 1.15
C ARG A 186 -12.27 -8.04 1.03
N MET A 187 -11.65 -7.05 0.42
CA MET A 187 -12.32 -5.79 0.09
C MET A 187 -13.50 -6.00 -0.86
N LEU A 188 -13.45 -7.00 -1.75
CA LEU A 188 -14.58 -7.31 -2.64
C LEU A 188 -15.83 -7.73 -1.85
N THR A 189 -15.66 -8.38 -0.70
CA THR A 189 -16.77 -8.69 0.22
C THR A 189 -17.39 -7.42 0.77
N ALA A 190 -16.58 -6.50 1.32
CA ALA A 190 -17.06 -5.22 1.82
C ALA A 190 -17.79 -4.41 0.75
N LEU A 191 -17.25 -4.36 -0.47
CA LEU A 191 -17.88 -3.68 -1.61
C LEU A 191 -19.21 -4.34 -2.01
N ARG A 192 -19.30 -5.69 -1.99
CA ARG A 192 -20.55 -6.42 -2.24
C ARG A 192 -21.60 -6.11 -1.17
N ASP A 193 -21.21 -6.11 0.08
CA ASP A 193 -22.11 -5.89 1.20
C ASP A 193 -22.62 -4.44 1.20
N ALA A 194 -21.73 -3.47 0.96
CA ALA A 194 -22.12 -2.08 0.70
C ALA A 194 -23.14 -1.96 -0.44
N LYS A 195 -22.90 -2.65 -1.56
CA LYS A 195 -23.81 -2.65 -2.70
C LYS A 195 -25.16 -3.30 -2.38
N ASN A 196 -25.18 -4.37 -1.59
CA ASN A 196 -26.41 -4.99 -1.11
C ASN A 196 -27.22 -4.04 -0.20
N ASN A 197 -26.53 -3.12 0.49
CA ASN A 197 -27.14 -2.06 1.30
C ASN A 197 -27.53 -0.82 0.48
N GLY A 198 -27.33 -0.84 -0.84
CA GLY A 198 -27.76 0.22 -1.76
C GLY A 198 -26.67 1.16 -2.23
N ALA A 199 -25.43 0.97 -1.81
CA ALA A 199 -24.31 1.78 -2.28
C ALA A 199 -24.07 1.64 -3.78
N ARG A 200 -23.63 2.74 -4.41
CA ARG A 200 -23.15 2.77 -5.80
C ARG A 200 -21.62 2.83 -5.81
N ILE A 201 -21.02 2.12 -6.76
CA ILE A 201 -19.56 2.02 -6.86
C ILE A 201 -19.10 2.61 -8.19
N ILE A 202 -18.24 3.63 -8.10
CA ILE A 202 -17.54 4.23 -9.24
C ILE A 202 -16.13 3.68 -9.24
N HIS A 203 -15.72 3.04 -10.32
CA HIS A 203 -14.39 2.50 -10.52
C HIS A 203 -13.62 3.36 -11.53
N VAL A 204 -12.51 3.94 -11.10
CA VAL A 204 -11.59 4.74 -11.92
C VAL A 204 -10.29 3.97 -12.06
N ASN A 205 -10.05 3.43 -13.25
CA ASN A 205 -8.83 2.66 -13.53
C ASN A 205 -8.68 2.50 -15.05
N PRO A 206 -7.47 2.52 -15.61
CA PRO A 206 -7.27 2.28 -17.05
C PRO A 206 -7.88 0.96 -17.55
N LEU A 207 -7.89 -0.08 -16.69
CA LEU A 207 -8.42 -1.40 -17.03
C LEU A 207 -9.70 -1.72 -16.25
N PRO A 208 -10.67 -2.42 -16.88
CA PRO A 208 -11.87 -2.91 -16.20
C PRO A 208 -11.53 -4.17 -15.39
N GLU A 209 -11.08 -3.98 -14.16
CA GLU A 209 -10.61 -5.07 -13.29
C GLU A 209 -11.66 -6.15 -13.07
N ALA A 210 -11.27 -7.42 -13.18
CA ALA A 210 -12.17 -8.56 -13.16
C ALA A 210 -13.03 -8.62 -11.90
N GLY A 211 -12.46 -8.37 -10.71
CA GLY A 211 -13.17 -8.41 -9.44
C GLY A 211 -14.27 -7.36 -9.31
N LEU A 212 -14.11 -6.19 -9.95
CA LEU A 212 -15.12 -5.13 -9.96
C LEU A 212 -16.16 -5.32 -11.07
N SER A 213 -15.78 -5.98 -12.15
CA SER A 213 -16.67 -6.31 -13.27
C SER A 213 -17.59 -7.50 -12.96
N ARG A 214 -17.04 -8.55 -12.33
CA ARG A 214 -17.76 -9.76 -11.93
C ARG A 214 -17.15 -10.34 -10.67
N PHE A 215 -17.90 -10.29 -9.58
CA PHE A 215 -17.50 -10.91 -8.33
C PHE A 215 -18.40 -12.08 -7.98
N LYS A 216 -17.80 -13.18 -7.56
CA LYS A 216 -18.46 -14.36 -7.01
C LYS A 216 -17.82 -14.64 -5.65
N HIS A 217 -18.61 -14.57 -4.59
CA HIS A 217 -18.08 -14.78 -3.24
C HIS A 217 -17.72 -16.26 -3.04
N PRO A 218 -16.46 -16.58 -2.76
CA PRO A 218 -16.00 -17.98 -2.75
C PRO A 218 -16.61 -18.83 -1.62
N GLN A 219 -17.03 -18.20 -0.54
CA GLN A 219 -17.57 -18.85 0.66
C GLN A 219 -19.13 -18.89 0.68
N ASP A 220 -19.80 -18.39 -0.34
CA ASP A 220 -21.26 -18.43 -0.43
C ASP A 220 -21.71 -19.69 -1.20
N TYR A 221 -21.57 -20.85 -0.57
CA TYR A 221 -21.84 -22.16 -1.17
C TYR A 221 -23.25 -22.33 -1.72
N MET A 222 -24.26 -21.75 -1.07
CA MET A 222 -25.66 -21.84 -1.48
C MET A 222 -25.96 -21.03 -2.73
N LYS A 223 -25.21 -19.96 -3.00
CA LYS A 223 -25.39 -19.02 -4.12
C LYS A 223 -24.30 -19.09 -5.18
N VAL A 224 -23.23 -19.86 -4.91
CA VAL A 224 -22.04 -19.95 -5.78
C VAL A 224 -22.37 -20.35 -7.22
N GLN A 225 -23.40 -21.15 -7.43
CA GLN A 225 -23.72 -21.66 -8.78
C GLN A 225 -24.52 -20.67 -9.65
N LEU A 226 -25.18 -19.64 -9.11
CA LEU A 226 -26.24 -18.94 -9.82
C LEU A 226 -26.09 -17.44 -10.03
N LYS A 227 -25.28 -16.70 -9.27
CA LYS A 227 -25.18 -15.24 -9.45
C LYS A 227 -23.77 -14.69 -9.26
N THR A 228 -23.24 -14.05 -10.29
CA THR A 228 -22.14 -13.09 -10.18
C THR A 228 -22.70 -11.71 -9.89
N THR A 229 -22.04 -10.94 -9.02
CA THR A 229 -22.39 -9.55 -8.74
C THR A 229 -21.48 -8.64 -9.55
N LYS A 230 -22.06 -7.76 -10.35
CA LYS A 230 -21.34 -6.63 -10.92
C LYS A 230 -21.17 -5.59 -9.81
N LEU A 231 -19.96 -5.37 -9.33
CA LEU A 231 -19.70 -4.42 -8.24
C LEU A 231 -19.71 -2.97 -8.76
N ALA A 232 -18.90 -2.65 -9.77
CA ALA A 232 -18.87 -1.31 -10.32
C ALA A 232 -20.15 -0.97 -11.11
N ASP A 233 -20.81 0.11 -10.70
CA ASP A 233 -21.96 0.68 -11.44
C ASP A 233 -21.49 1.51 -12.63
N LEU A 234 -20.37 2.21 -12.45
CA LEU A 234 -19.71 3.01 -13.49
C LEU A 234 -18.21 2.69 -13.49
N HIS A 235 -17.67 2.46 -14.68
CA HIS A 235 -16.22 2.36 -14.89
C HIS A 235 -15.76 3.53 -15.76
N LEU A 236 -14.73 4.22 -15.31
CA LEU A 236 -14.07 5.33 -15.99
C LEU A 236 -12.66 4.89 -16.38
N PRO A 237 -12.40 4.55 -17.65
CA PRO A 237 -11.09 4.11 -18.14
C PRO A 237 -10.16 5.32 -18.31
N VAL A 238 -9.77 5.92 -17.19
CA VAL A 238 -8.91 7.11 -17.18
C VAL A 238 -7.55 6.82 -17.81
N ARG A 239 -7.03 7.78 -18.57
CA ARG A 239 -5.65 7.73 -19.07
C ARG A 239 -4.67 7.73 -17.90
N ILE A 240 -3.58 6.98 -18.00
CA ILE A 240 -2.51 6.96 -16.99
C ILE A 240 -2.02 8.40 -16.74
N GLY A 241 -2.10 8.85 -15.48
CA GLY A 241 -1.77 10.20 -15.07
C GLY A 241 -2.90 11.24 -15.25
N GLY A 242 -4.04 10.84 -15.80
CA GLY A 242 -5.20 11.70 -16.03
C GLY A 242 -6.12 11.90 -14.83
N ASP A 243 -5.83 11.29 -13.70
CA ASP A 243 -6.65 11.31 -12.48
C ASP A 243 -6.88 12.74 -11.95
N ALA A 244 -5.85 13.59 -11.99
CA ALA A 244 -5.97 15.00 -11.58
C ALA A 244 -7.00 15.76 -12.43
N ALA A 245 -7.01 15.53 -13.74
CA ALA A 245 -7.96 16.16 -14.66
C ALA A 245 -9.39 15.67 -14.41
N LEU A 246 -9.55 14.35 -14.21
CA LEU A 246 -10.85 13.78 -13.83
C LEU A 246 -11.37 14.38 -12.53
N LEU A 247 -10.55 14.43 -11.48
CA LEU A 247 -10.95 14.98 -10.18
C LEU A 247 -11.37 16.45 -10.28
N LYS A 248 -10.64 17.25 -11.06
CA LYS A 248 -11.05 18.65 -11.36
C LYS A 248 -12.38 18.72 -12.08
N GLY A 249 -12.62 17.81 -13.02
CA GLY A 249 -13.93 17.69 -13.70
C GLY A 249 -15.06 17.34 -12.73
N LEU A 250 -14.84 16.40 -11.82
CA LEU A 250 -15.81 16.03 -10.79
C LEU A 250 -16.10 17.19 -9.82
N ILE A 251 -15.08 17.90 -9.36
CA ILE A 251 -15.22 19.09 -8.51
C ILE A 251 -16.00 20.17 -9.25
N LYS A 252 -15.66 20.44 -10.52
CA LYS A 252 -16.33 21.43 -11.36
C LYS A 252 -17.83 21.17 -11.50
N ILE A 253 -18.22 19.91 -11.76
CA ILE A 253 -19.64 19.52 -11.85
C ILE A 253 -20.37 19.78 -10.53
N GLN A 254 -19.78 19.48 -9.40
CA GLN A 254 -20.41 19.70 -8.10
C GLN A 254 -20.56 21.19 -7.77
N LEU A 255 -19.57 22.01 -8.15
CA LEU A 255 -19.65 23.47 -8.03
C LEU A 255 -20.75 24.05 -8.96
N GLU A 256 -20.87 23.57 -10.18
CA GLU A 256 -21.89 23.99 -11.14
C GLU A 256 -23.32 23.57 -10.69
N ALA A 257 -23.42 22.40 -10.06
CA ALA A 257 -24.68 21.90 -9.48
C ALA A 257 -25.03 22.52 -8.13
N ASN A 258 -24.16 23.36 -7.56
CA ASN A 258 -24.25 23.88 -6.19
C ASN A 258 -24.45 22.75 -5.13
N ALA A 259 -23.83 21.61 -5.39
CA ALA A 259 -23.90 20.43 -4.56
C ALA A 259 -22.72 20.41 -3.55
N VAL A 260 -22.66 21.43 -2.70
CA VAL A 260 -21.63 21.60 -1.67
C VAL A 260 -22.25 21.73 -0.29
N ASP A 261 -21.55 21.32 0.75
CA ASP A 261 -21.94 21.48 2.14
C ASP A 261 -21.38 22.80 2.68
N GLN A 262 -22.08 23.91 2.45
CA GLN A 262 -21.59 25.25 2.81
C GLN A 262 -21.37 25.38 4.31
N ASP A 263 -22.21 24.77 5.14
CA ASP A 263 -22.08 24.84 6.61
C ASP A 263 -20.80 24.11 7.08
N PHE A 264 -20.47 22.97 6.45
CA PHE A 264 -19.21 22.28 6.73
C PHE A 264 -17.99 23.09 6.21
N ILE A 265 -18.10 23.65 5.02
CA ILE A 265 -17.04 24.47 4.42
C ILE A 265 -16.68 25.63 5.35
N ASP A 266 -17.70 26.40 5.76
CA ASP A 266 -17.50 27.61 6.57
C ASP A 266 -16.96 27.31 7.97
N LYS A 267 -17.30 26.16 8.56
CA LYS A 267 -16.93 25.83 9.94
C LYS A 267 -15.70 24.96 10.08
N LYS A 268 -15.35 24.20 9.03
CA LYS A 268 -14.41 23.08 9.14
C LYS A 268 -13.29 23.08 8.09
N THR A 269 -13.30 23.99 7.14
CA THR A 269 -12.31 24.04 6.08
C THR A 269 -11.73 25.42 5.89
N GLU A 270 -10.58 25.47 5.22
CA GLU A 270 -9.92 26.69 4.78
C GLU A 270 -9.58 26.58 3.29
N GLY A 271 -9.49 27.72 2.59
CA GLY A 271 -9.04 27.79 1.20
C GLY A 271 -10.05 27.33 0.16
N PHE A 272 -11.33 27.14 0.50
CA PHE A 272 -12.36 26.69 -0.42
C PHE A 272 -12.47 27.57 -1.67
N GLU A 273 -12.51 28.90 -1.54
CA GLU A 273 -12.66 29.82 -2.67
C GLU A 273 -11.48 29.74 -3.64
N ALA A 274 -10.26 29.57 -3.13
CA ALA A 274 -9.08 29.41 -3.99
C ALA A 274 -9.16 28.09 -4.79
N MET A 275 -9.54 27.00 -4.14
CA MET A 275 -9.75 25.69 -4.77
C MET A 275 -10.87 25.74 -5.82
N ALA A 276 -12.01 26.32 -5.46
CA ALA A 276 -13.17 26.44 -6.34
C ALA A 276 -12.85 27.31 -7.58
N SER A 277 -12.14 28.43 -7.39
CA SER A 277 -11.67 29.30 -8.48
C SER A 277 -10.72 28.52 -9.42
N ALA A 278 -9.76 27.80 -8.85
CA ALA A 278 -8.84 26.97 -9.63
C ALA A 278 -9.58 25.89 -10.42
N ALA A 279 -10.55 25.20 -9.82
CA ALA A 279 -11.34 24.18 -10.51
C ALA A 279 -12.21 24.77 -11.63
N ARG A 280 -12.84 25.95 -11.42
CA ARG A 280 -13.63 26.64 -12.43
C ARG A 280 -12.79 27.11 -13.62
N SER A 281 -11.53 27.49 -13.40
CA SER A 281 -10.63 28.01 -14.44
C SER A 281 -10.15 26.94 -15.43
N VAL A 282 -10.15 25.67 -15.07
CA VAL A 282 -9.77 24.59 -15.98
C VAL A 282 -10.82 24.40 -17.06
N SER A 283 -10.42 24.42 -18.33
CA SER A 283 -11.34 24.20 -19.45
C SER A 283 -11.81 22.75 -19.52
N TRP A 284 -13.02 22.52 -20.06
CA TRP A 284 -13.49 21.17 -20.33
C TRP A 284 -12.60 20.46 -21.37
N ASP A 285 -12.08 21.18 -22.35
CA ASP A 285 -11.20 20.61 -23.39
C ASP A 285 -9.91 20.05 -22.76
N ASP A 286 -9.34 20.74 -21.78
CA ASP A 286 -8.16 20.26 -21.04
C ASP A 286 -8.52 19.04 -20.19
N ILE A 287 -9.66 19.06 -19.49
CA ILE A 287 -10.13 17.94 -18.69
C ILE A 287 -10.29 16.68 -19.54
N LEU A 288 -10.95 16.78 -20.68
CA LEU A 288 -11.22 15.64 -21.58
C LEU A 288 -9.93 15.12 -22.23
N ARG A 289 -9.09 16.04 -22.71
CA ARG A 289 -7.79 15.69 -23.31
C ARG A 289 -6.91 14.94 -22.33
N ASP A 290 -6.78 15.45 -21.11
CA ASP A 290 -5.82 14.94 -20.13
C ASP A 290 -6.34 13.70 -19.41
N SER A 291 -7.64 13.63 -19.10
CA SER A 291 -8.25 12.42 -18.52
C SER A 291 -8.45 11.31 -19.55
N GLY A 292 -8.60 11.65 -20.84
CA GLY A 292 -8.94 10.71 -21.89
C GLY A 292 -10.36 10.14 -21.80
N LEU A 293 -11.24 10.80 -21.05
CA LEU A 293 -12.63 10.39 -20.83
C LEU A 293 -13.61 11.25 -21.65
N GLU A 294 -14.76 10.67 -21.92
CA GLU A 294 -15.87 11.42 -22.49
C GLU A 294 -16.59 12.27 -21.44
N ARG A 295 -17.00 13.48 -21.81
CA ARG A 295 -17.68 14.41 -20.90
C ARG A 295 -18.89 13.78 -20.21
N GLY A 296 -19.73 13.06 -20.98
CA GLY A 296 -20.93 12.43 -20.44
C GLY A 296 -20.65 11.36 -19.36
N ASP A 297 -19.49 10.72 -19.38
CA ASP A 297 -19.12 9.75 -18.34
C ASP A 297 -18.63 10.44 -17.07
N ILE A 298 -17.89 11.55 -17.21
CA ILE A 298 -17.51 12.39 -16.06
C ILE A 298 -18.76 13.01 -15.42
N GLU A 299 -19.72 13.49 -16.23
CA GLU A 299 -21.00 14.03 -15.73
C GLU A 299 -21.82 12.98 -14.98
N LYS A 300 -21.91 11.74 -15.48
CA LYS A 300 -22.56 10.64 -14.74
C LYS A 300 -21.92 10.42 -13.38
N ALA A 301 -20.59 10.36 -13.30
CA ALA A 301 -19.88 10.20 -12.04
C ALA A 301 -20.11 11.39 -11.10
N GLY A 302 -20.02 12.62 -11.63
CA GLY A 302 -20.29 13.85 -10.89
C GLY A 302 -21.69 13.87 -10.29
N HIS A 303 -22.71 13.50 -11.07
CA HIS A 303 -24.08 13.40 -10.57
C HIS A 303 -24.28 12.28 -9.54
N MET A 304 -23.59 11.17 -9.67
CA MET A 304 -23.61 10.13 -8.63
C MET A 304 -23.07 10.66 -7.30
N LEU A 305 -21.97 11.41 -7.34
CA LEU A 305 -21.35 12.03 -6.17
C LEU A 305 -22.22 13.16 -5.59
N SER A 306 -22.78 14.05 -6.42
CA SER A 306 -23.65 15.15 -5.97
C SER A 306 -24.91 14.68 -5.26
N ASN A 307 -25.40 13.48 -5.60
CA ASN A 307 -26.57 12.89 -4.96
C ASN A 307 -26.22 11.98 -3.76
N SER A 308 -24.94 11.85 -3.41
CA SER A 308 -24.50 11.03 -2.30
C SER A 308 -24.54 11.78 -0.98
N LYS A 309 -25.08 11.14 0.05
CA LYS A 309 -25.06 11.67 1.42
C LYS A 309 -23.82 11.20 2.19
N ALA A 310 -23.20 10.11 1.77
CA ALA A 310 -22.01 9.53 2.39
C ALA A 310 -21.13 8.89 1.33
N THR A 311 -19.96 9.48 1.06
CA THR A 311 -19.00 8.99 0.08
C THR A 311 -17.71 8.52 0.74
N ILE A 312 -17.28 7.31 0.42
CA ILE A 312 -15.94 6.82 0.75
C ILE A 312 -15.08 6.87 -0.54
N ALA A 313 -13.91 7.49 -0.46
CA ALA A 313 -12.90 7.41 -1.51
C ALA A 313 -11.80 6.43 -1.12
N CYS A 314 -11.66 5.37 -1.91
CA CYS A 314 -10.62 4.36 -1.78
C CYS A 314 -9.60 4.54 -2.90
N TRP A 315 -8.31 4.48 -2.57
CA TRP A 315 -7.25 4.52 -3.59
C TRP A 315 -6.05 3.67 -3.20
N ALA A 316 -5.29 3.27 -4.21
CA ALA A 316 -4.03 2.55 -4.04
C ALA A 316 -2.93 3.14 -4.93
N MET A 317 -1.96 2.33 -5.33
CA MET A 317 -0.73 2.77 -5.99
C MET A 317 -0.94 3.37 -7.39
N GLY A 318 -2.09 3.14 -8.02
CA GLY A 318 -2.46 3.86 -9.25
C GLY A 318 -2.55 5.39 -9.10
N LEU A 319 -2.75 5.89 -7.86
CA LEU A 319 -2.67 7.33 -7.56
C LEU A 319 -1.32 7.75 -6.98
N THR A 320 -0.73 6.91 -6.13
CA THR A 320 0.43 7.30 -5.33
C THR A 320 1.74 7.23 -6.09
N GLN A 321 1.86 6.36 -7.08
CA GLN A 321 3.10 6.12 -7.84
C GLN A 321 3.19 7.01 -9.10
N HIS A 322 2.78 8.26 -8.98
CA HIS A 322 2.92 9.29 -10.00
C HIS A 322 3.72 10.48 -9.50
N ARG A 323 4.38 11.18 -10.40
CA ARG A 323 5.16 12.39 -10.08
C ARG A 323 4.34 13.44 -9.31
N ASN A 324 3.05 13.55 -9.61
CA ASN A 324 2.10 14.46 -8.98
C ASN A 324 1.20 13.78 -7.93
N GLY A 325 1.57 12.59 -7.42
CA GLY A 325 0.73 11.79 -6.53
C GLY A 325 0.21 12.55 -5.31
N VAL A 326 1.04 13.40 -4.67
CA VAL A 326 0.61 14.25 -3.54
C VAL A 326 -0.52 15.18 -3.94
N ALA A 327 -0.38 15.91 -5.05
CA ALA A 327 -1.41 16.82 -5.55
C ALA A 327 -2.72 16.09 -5.91
N VAL A 328 -2.63 14.91 -6.51
CA VAL A 328 -3.81 14.10 -6.82
C VAL A 328 -4.55 13.67 -5.56
N ILE A 329 -3.83 13.26 -4.50
CA ILE A 329 -4.44 12.95 -3.21
C ILE A 329 -5.13 14.18 -2.61
N GLN A 330 -4.51 15.37 -2.70
CA GLN A 330 -5.14 16.62 -2.26
C GLN A 330 -6.44 16.92 -3.02
N GLU A 331 -6.51 16.63 -4.33
CA GLU A 331 -7.77 16.78 -5.09
C GLU A 331 -8.84 15.76 -4.65
N VAL A 332 -8.47 14.53 -4.28
CA VAL A 332 -9.42 13.59 -3.66
C VAL A 332 -9.94 14.15 -2.33
N VAL A 333 -9.07 14.76 -1.54
CA VAL A 333 -9.47 15.41 -0.27
C VAL A 333 -10.42 16.58 -0.54
N ASN A 334 -10.09 17.46 -1.48
CA ASN A 334 -10.93 18.59 -1.87
C ASN A 334 -12.34 18.12 -2.29
N LEU A 335 -12.41 17.06 -3.11
CA LEU A 335 -13.67 16.48 -3.58
C LEU A 335 -14.59 16.02 -2.44
N LEU A 336 -14.03 15.47 -1.36
CA LEU A 336 -14.82 14.98 -0.24
C LEU A 336 -15.11 16.08 0.79
N LEU A 337 -14.15 16.97 1.06
CA LEU A 337 -14.32 18.06 2.02
C LEU A 337 -15.41 19.05 1.58
N MET A 338 -15.49 19.38 0.29
CA MET A 338 -16.50 20.31 -0.21
C MET A 338 -17.95 19.82 0.00
N ASN A 339 -18.13 18.50 0.22
CA ASN A 339 -19.42 17.86 0.52
C ASN A 339 -19.55 17.43 1.98
N GLY A 340 -18.61 17.79 2.85
CA GLY A 340 -18.60 17.37 4.24
C GLY A 340 -18.50 15.85 4.42
N HIS A 341 -17.91 15.12 3.47
CA HIS A 341 -17.81 13.65 3.50
C HIS A 341 -16.61 13.18 4.36
N VAL A 342 -16.50 13.73 5.55
CA VAL A 342 -15.47 13.38 6.56
C VAL A 342 -16.05 13.49 7.96
N GLY A 343 -15.64 12.59 8.86
CA GLY A 343 -16.02 12.62 10.26
C GLY A 343 -17.48 12.24 10.53
N ARG A 344 -18.11 11.57 9.59
CA ARG A 344 -19.46 11.01 9.72
C ARG A 344 -19.51 9.57 9.18
N LYS A 345 -20.47 8.82 9.67
CA LYS A 345 -20.64 7.40 9.34
C LYS A 345 -20.82 7.20 7.83
N GLY A 346 -20.10 6.26 7.27
CA GLY A 346 -20.16 5.92 5.86
C GLY A 346 -19.42 6.87 4.92
N ALA A 347 -18.62 7.82 5.44
CA ALA A 347 -17.95 8.82 4.62
C ALA A 347 -16.50 9.10 5.07
N GLY A 348 -15.59 9.20 4.12
CA GLY A 348 -14.19 9.55 4.39
C GLY A 348 -13.18 8.97 3.42
N PHE A 349 -11.93 8.99 3.86
CA PHE A 349 -10.77 8.60 3.09
C PHE A 349 -10.29 7.21 3.46
N CYS A 350 -10.03 6.38 2.46
CA CYS A 350 -9.52 5.02 2.60
C CYS A 350 -8.28 4.81 1.69
N PRO A 351 -7.08 5.27 2.10
CA PRO A 351 -5.85 4.85 1.45
C PRO A 351 -5.63 3.36 1.72
N VAL A 352 -5.84 2.53 0.69
CA VAL A 352 -5.79 1.07 0.83
C VAL A 352 -4.34 0.60 0.76
N ARG A 353 -3.73 0.41 1.93
CA ARG A 353 -2.34 0.02 2.08
C ARG A 353 -2.11 -1.39 1.55
N GLY A 354 -0.93 -1.63 0.94
CA GLY A 354 -0.56 -2.93 0.38
C GLY A 354 -0.09 -3.92 1.46
N HIS A 355 1.05 -3.65 2.06
CA HIS A 355 1.67 -4.55 3.02
C HIS A 355 0.98 -4.53 4.39
N SER A 356 0.94 -5.71 5.03
CA SER A 356 0.23 -5.95 6.29
C SER A 356 0.72 -5.08 7.45
N ASN A 357 2.03 -4.80 7.53
CA ASN A 357 2.65 -4.11 8.66
C ASN A 357 3.46 -2.85 8.29
N VAL A 358 3.30 -2.28 7.11
CA VAL A 358 4.04 -1.08 6.70
C VAL A 358 3.87 0.10 7.66
N GLN A 359 2.73 0.21 8.33
CA GLN A 359 2.49 1.24 9.32
C GLN A 359 3.14 0.92 10.67
N GLY A 360 3.18 -0.35 11.05
CA GLY A 360 3.86 -0.83 12.25
C GLY A 360 5.37 -0.62 12.15
N ASP A 361 5.98 -1.02 11.04
CA ASP A 361 7.42 -0.82 10.78
C ASP A 361 7.82 0.65 10.97
N ARG A 362 7.09 1.58 10.36
CA ARG A 362 7.31 3.03 10.55
C ARG A 362 7.14 3.47 12.01
N THR A 363 6.15 2.93 12.69
CA THR A 363 5.88 3.26 14.09
C THR A 363 7.02 2.84 15.01
N VAL A 364 7.67 1.70 14.73
CA VAL A 364 8.80 1.20 15.53
C VAL A 364 10.17 1.68 15.03
N GLY A 365 10.21 2.57 14.03
CA GLY A 365 11.41 3.31 13.66
C GLY A 365 12.09 2.91 12.36
N ILE A 366 11.47 2.11 11.50
CA ILE A 366 11.94 1.94 10.12
C ILE A 366 11.61 3.22 9.34
N TRP A 367 12.49 4.17 9.45
CA TRP A 367 12.35 5.49 8.84
C TRP A 367 13.70 6.19 8.74
N GLU A 368 13.98 6.77 7.59
CA GLU A 368 15.23 7.47 7.26
C GLU A 368 15.35 8.85 7.96
N ALA A 369 14.22 9.45 8.36
CA ALA A 369 14.15 10.78 8.94
C ALA A 369 13.26 10.83 10.21
N PRO A 370 13.56 10.03 11.24
CA PRO A 370 12.77 10.02 12.47
C PRO A 370 12.90 11.35 13.22
N SER A 371 11.91 11.66 14.06
CA SER A 371 11.93 12.88 14.86
C SER A 371 13.01 12.81 15.94
N GLU A 372 13.58 13.99 16.31
CA GLU A 372 14.56 14.10 17.39
C GLU A 372 14.05 13.46 18.69
N ALA A 373 12.79 13.70 19.05
CA ALA A 373 12.19 13.13 20.24
C ALA A 373 12.13 11.57 20.22
N PHE A 374 12.06 10.96 19.04
CA PHE A 374 12.16 9.50 18.90
C PHE A 374 13.61 9.05 19.11
N LEU A 375 14.57 9.72 18.49
CA LEU A 375 16.01 9.43 18.61
C LEU A 375 16.48 9.56 20.04
N ASP A 376 16.07 10.62 20.78
CA ASP A 376 16.40 10.83 22.20
C ASP A 376 15.91 9.69 23.09
N ARG A 377 14.68 9.22 22.86
CA ARG A 377 14.14 8.06 23.60
C ARG A 377 14.89 6.78 23.30
N MET A 378 15.25 6.58 22.04
CA MET A 378 16.02 5.40 21.61
C MET A 378 17.42 5.41 22.24
N GLU A 379 18.12 6.53 22.18
CA GLU A 379 19.46 6.72 22.77
C GLU A 379 19.43 6.48 24.28
N THR A 380 18.45 7.07 24.97
CA THR A 380 18.25 6.86 26.41
C THR A 380 17.95 5.41 26.76
N GLY A 381 17.09 4.75 25.96
CA GLY A 381 16.63 3.38 26.23
C GLY A 381 17.65 2.30 25.88
N LEU A 382 18.46 2.54 24.84
CA LEU A 382 19.44 1.56 24.36
C LEU A 382 20.85 1.81 24.86
N GLY A 383 21.17 3.03 25.32
CA GLY A 383 22.46 3.38 25.94
C GLY A 383 23.62 3.50 24.96
N PHE A 384 23.36 3.83 23.70
CA PHE A 384 24.39 4.15 22.70
C PHE A 384 24.02 5.39 21.89
N GLU A 385 25.03 6.10 21.36
CA GLU A 385 24.86 7.27 20.52
C GLU A 385 24.18 6.91 19.19
N ILE A 386 23.18 7.71 18.81
CA ILE A 386 22.37 7.49 17.60
C ILE A 386 22.63 8.59 16.58
N PRO A 387 22.82 8.27 15.28
CA PRO A 387 22.99 9.25 14.22
C PRO A 387 21.81 10.23 14.13
N ARG A 388 22.08 11.53 13.98
CA ARG A 388 21.07 12.60 13.94
C ARG A 388 20.75 13.08 12.53
N HIS A 389 21.64 12.81 11.57
CA HIS A 389 21.40 13.21 10.18
C HIS A 389 20.35 12.33 9.52
N HIS A 390 19.67 12.88 8.52
CA HIS A 390 18.71 12.12 7.72
C HIS A 390 19.46 11.07 6.88
N GLY A 391 18.92 9.88 6.83
CA GLY A 391 19.36 8.82 5.93
C GLY A 391 18.75 8.93 4.54
N HIS A 392 19.03 7.95 3.69
CA HIS A 392 18.43 7.81 2.37
C HIS A 392 17.07 7.14 2.44
N ASP A 393 16.07 7.74 1.79
CA ASP A 393 14.85 7.05 1.37
C ASP A 393 15.14 6.16 0.13
N VAL A 394 14.12 5.46 -0.40
CA VAL A 394 14.31 4.58 -1.56
C VAL A 394 14.81 5.34 -2.80
N VAL A 395 14.30 6.53 -3.05
CA VAL A 395 14.68 7.33 -4.24
C VAL A 395 16.13 7.77 -4.12
N HIS A 396 16.50 8.39 -2.99
CA HIS A 396 17.87 8.81 -2.73
C HIS A 396 18.86 7.64 -2.71
N ALA A 397 18.47 6.47 -2.20
CA ALA A 397 19.30 5.27 -2.22
C ALA A 397 19.57 4.79 -3.66
N ILE A 398 18.56 4.82 -4.55
CA ILE A 398 18.72 4.47 -5.97
C ILE A 398 19.62 5.50 -6.67
N GLU A 399 19.38 6.78 -6.46
CA GLU A 399 20.20 7.86 -7.04
C GLU A 399 21.66 7.78 -6.57
N ALA A 400 21.89 7.54 -5.29
CA ALA A 400 23.24 7.34 -4.75
C ALA A 400 23.93 6.12 -5.37
N CYS A 401 23.22 5.02 -5.58
CA CYS A 401 23.76 3.83 -6.25
C CYS A 401 24.19 4.13 -7.70
N LEU A 402 23.43 4.93 -8.44
CA LEU A 402 23.78 5.36 -9.80
C LEU A 402 25.02 6.25 -9.83
N LEU A 403 25.21 7.09 -8.83
CA LEU A 403 26.36 7.99 -8.73
C LEU A 403 27.66 7.28 -8.32
N TYR A 404 27.58 6.20 -7.55
CA TYR A 404 28.74 5.50 -7.00
C TYR A 404 29.10 4.20 -7.71
N THR A 405 28.55 3.93 -8.89
CA THR A 405 28.94 2.85 -9.82
C THR A 405 29.43 1.54 -9.18
N SER A 406 28.80 1.07 -8.14
CA SER A 406 28.93 -0.33 -7.75
C SER A 406 27.88 -1.10 -8.52
N PRO A 407 28.28 -1.97 -9.46
CA PRO A 407 27.28 -2.77 -10.18
C PRO A 407 26.46 -3.57 -9.16
N SER A 408 25.14 -3.51 -9.29
CA SER A 408 24.25 -4.39 -8.55
C SER A 408 24.65 -5.85 -8.81
N PRO A 409 24.55 -6.76 -7.86
CA PRO A 409 24.75 -8.19 -8.12
C PRO A 409 23.89 -8.72 -9.28
N ARG A 410 22.80 -8.02 -9.62
CA ARG A 410 21.94 -8.33 -10.78
C ARG A 410 22.51 -7.85 -12.12
N ASP A 411 23.43 -6.89 -12.11
CA ASP A 411 24.02 -6.33 -13.34
C ASP A 411 25.24 -7.14 -13.81
N ARG A 412 25.53 -8.26 -13.16
CA ARG A 412 26.57 -9.22 -13.52
C ARG A 412 26.00 -10.45 -14.24
N GLY A 413 24.90 -10.24 -14.96
CA GLY A 413 24.34 -11.26 -15.85
C GLY A 413 25.18 -11.52 -17.09
#